data_65b9e684021c3a1cf9a258de4f562206
#
_entry.id   65b9e684021c3a1cf9a258de4f562206
#
_cell.length_a   1.000
_cell.length_b   1.000
_cell.length_c   1.000
_cell.angle_alpha   90.00
_cell.angle_beta   90.00
_cell.angle_gamma   90.00
#
_symmetry.space_group_name_H-M   'P 1'
#
loop_
_entity.id
_entity.type
_entity.pdbx_description
1 polymer ?
#
loop_
_entity_poly.entity_id
_entity_poly.type
_entity_poly.pdbx_seq_one_letter_code
_entity_poly.pdbx_strand_id
1 'polypeptide(L)'
;MAEEVISLRNVSVHYGGMPVLEDVSLSINRHDFIGIIGPNGGGKSTLLKVILGLVKPDRGEVRVFGGDPLQNRRYIGYVPQYSLFDQNFPISVLDVVLTGRAGQALFKRYTGQDKKLALSALEMVGMLPLKEREIGRLSGGQQQRVFIARALAAEPDVLLLDEPAAGIDSLMQTEFYELLERLKQIMTIVMVSHDITAVSAHVSKIACLNRRLFYHDSKELMSEDLEAAYQCPVELIAHGIPHRVLREH
;
A
#
# COMPACT_ATOMS: atom_id res chain seq x y z
N MET A 1 -1.83 -19.75 16.14
CA MET A 1 -2.58 -18.50 15.89
C MET A 1 -1.71 -17.65 14.98
N ALA A 2 -2.29 -17.01 13.96
CA ALA A 2 -1.53 -16.09 13.11
C ALA A 2 -1.06 -14.88 13.96
N GLU A 3 0.17 -14.40 13.71
CA GLU A 3 0.74 -13.26 14.42
C GLU A 3 0.13 -11.96 13.91
N GLU A 4 -0.58 -11.21 14.78
CA GLU A 4 -1.12 -9.90 14.45
C GLU A 4 0.01 -8.87 14.36
N VAL A 5 0.19 -8.24 13.18
CA VAL A 5 1.24 -7.24 12.94
C VAL A 5 0.72 -5.81 12.97
N ILE A 6 -0.56 -5.59 12.63
CA ILE A 6 -1.23 -4.28 12.73
C ILE A 6 -2.59 -4.49 13.38
N SER A 7 -2.92 -3.67 14.38
CA SER A 7 -4.20 -3.68 15.08
C SER A 7 -4.71 -2.24 15.23
N LEU A 8 -5.93 -2.02 14.77
CA LEU A 8 -6.71 -0.79 14.99
C LEU A 8 -7.97 -1.17 15.77
N ARG A 9 -8.30 -0.43 16.83
CA ARG A 9 -9.48 -0.64 17.66
C ARG A 9 -10.23 0.66 17.86
N ASN A 10 -11.45 0.74 17.31
CA ASN A 10 -12.38 1.86 17.43
C ASN A 10 -11.73 3.23 17.08
N VAL A 11 -10.90 3.24 16.02
CA VAL A 11 -10.11 4.40 15.62
C VAL A 11 -10.98 5.44 14.93
N SER A 12 -10.94 6.68 15.44
CA SER A 12 -11.61 7.82 14.82
C SER A 12 -10.63 8.99 14.62
N VAL A 13 -10.75 9.66 13.46
CA VAL A 13 -9.92 10.80 13.06
C VAL A 13 -10.81 11.88 12.46
N HIS A 14 -10.61 13.13 12.89
CA HIS A 14 -11.28 14.32 12.36
C HIS A 14 -10.26 15.32 11.83
N TYR A 15 -10.60 15.99 10.74
CA TYR A 15 -9.86 17.16 10.23
C TYR A 15 -10.78 18.37 10.23
N GLY A 16 -10.42 19.41 10.99
CA GLY A 16 -11.25 20.62 11.10
C GLY A 16 -12.69 20.33 11.58
N GLY A 17 -12.85 19.35 12.48
CA GLY A 17 -14.17 18.92 12.98
C GLY A 17 -14.93 17.97 12.06
N MET A 18 -14.46 17.73 10.84
CA MET A 18 -15.09 16.77 9.92
C MET A 18 -14.55 15.36 10.15
N PRO A 19 -15.41 14.33 10.30
CA PRO A 19 -14.97 12.96 10.47
C PRO A 19 -14.38 12.43 9.15
N VAL A 20 -13.19 11.83 9.25
CA VAL A 20 -12.50 11.16 8.13
C VAL A 20 -12.40 9.66 8.36
N LEU A 21 -12.22 9.25 9.61
CA LEU A 21 -12.35 7.87 10.06
C LEU A 21 -13.29 7.84 11.25
N GLU A 22 -14.25 6.91 11.26
CA GLU A 22 -15.25 6.74 12.32
C GLU A 22 -15.28 5.28 12.78
N ASP A 23 -14.85 5.04 14.02
CA ASP A 23 -14.94 3.74 14.69
C ASP A 23 -14.32 2.58 13.89
N VAL A 24 -13.15 2.83 13.27
CA VAL A 24 -12.47 1.88 12.42
C VAL A 24 -11.75 0.84 13.27
N SER A 25 -12.08 -0.44 13.06
CA SER A 25 -11.39 -1.58 13.66
C SER A 25 -10.89 -2.52 12.57
N LEU A 26 -9.60 -2.90 12.62
CA LEU A 26 -8.94 -3.74 11.62
C LEU A 26 -7.80 -4.51 12.27
N SER A 27 -7.72 -5.80 11.99
CA SER A 27 -6.60 -6.66 12.38
C SER A 27 -5.93 -7.24 11.14
N ILE A 28 -4.62 -7.10 11.04
CA ILE A 28 -3.79 -7.59 9.94
C ILE A 28 -2.75 -8.53 10.50
N ASN A 29 -2.70 -9.74 9.95
CA ASN A 29 -1.76 -10.76 10.37
C ASN A 29 -0.52 -10.79 9.47
N ARG A 30 0.53 -11.41 9.97
CA ARG A 30 1.77 -11.66 9.19
C ARG A 30 1.43 -12.43 7.90
N HIS A 31 2.02 -12.00 6.78
CA HIS A 31 1.81 -12.54 5.43
C HIS A 31 0.38 -12.37 4.86
N ASP A 32 -0.47 -11.55 5.47
CA ASP A 32 -1.71 -11.14 4.83
C ASP A 32 -1.40 -10.25 3.60
N PHE A 33 -2.19 -10.42 2.54
CA PHE A 33 -2.29 -9.45 1.45
C PHE A 33 -3.69 -8.86 1.46
N ILE A 34 -3.83 -7.67 2.01
CA ILE A 34 -5.12 -6.99 2.20
C ILE A 34 -5.27 -5.86 1.20
N GLY A 35 -6.42 -5.85 0.51
CA GLY A 35 -6.87 -4.73 -0.29
C GLY A 35 -7.86 -3.88 0.50
N ILE A 36 -7.58 -2.58 0.64
CA ILE A 36 -8.50 -1.60 1.22
C ILE A 36 -9.08 -0.79 0.07
N ILE A 37 -10.35 -0.99 -0.22
CA ILE A 37 -11.05 -0.34 -1.31
C ILE A 37 -12.04 0.71 -0.79
N GLY A 38 -12.38 1.69 -1.63
CA GLY A 38 -13.34 2.72 -1.27
C GLY A 38 -13.24 3.96 -2.16
N PRO A 39 -14.22 4.87 -2.07
CA PRO A 39 -14.25 6.08 -2.88
C PRO A 39 -13.09 7.04 -2.57
N ASN A 40 -12.85 7.99 -3.48
CA ASN A 40 -11.94 9.10 -3.22
C ASN A 40 -12.48 9.94 -2.05
N GLY A 41 -11.60 10.32 -1.12
CA GLY A 41 -12.00 11.00 0.11
C GLY A 41 -12.56 10.08 1.21
N GLY A 42 -12.69 8.76 0.98
CA GLY A 42 -13.20 7.78 1.96
C GLY A 42 -12.29 7.49 3.16
N GLY A 43 -11.12 8.17 3.28
CA GLY A 43 -10.23 8.03 4.44
C GLY A 43 -9.05 7.07 4.24
N LYS A 44 -8.89 6.45 3.06
CA LYS A 44 -7.88 5.42 2.76
C LYS A 44 -6.44 5.87 3.10
N SER A 45 -5.97 6.98 2.52
CA SER A 45 -4.63 7.50 2.81
C SER A 45 -4.48 7.99 4.25
N THR A 46 -5.59 8.44 4.89
CA THR A 46 -5.57 8.77 6.33
C THR A 46 -5.37 7.53 7.18
N LEU A 47 -6.01 6.41 6.83
CA LEU A 47 -5.81 5.14 7.50
C LEU A 47 -4.35 4.68 7.43
N LEU A 48 -3.71 4.77 6.24
CA LEU A 48 -2.28 4.46 6.11
C LEU A 48 -1.41 5.40 6.96
N LYS A 49 -1.72 6.71 7.01
CA LYS A 49 -1.00 7.68 7.84
C LYS A 49 -1.15 7.38 9.34
N VAL A 50 -2.30 6.88 9.77
CA VAL A 50 -2.54 6.44 11.14
C VAL A 50 -1.69 5.21 11.47
N ILE A 51 -1.64 4.21 10.59
CA ILE A 51 -0.78 3.02 10.73
C ILE A 51 0.71 3.41 10.78
N LEU A 52 1.13 4.42 10.03
CA LEU A 52 2.51 4.95 10.04
C LEU A 52 2.83 5.82 11.28
N GLY A 53 1.83 6.10 12.13
CA GLY A 53 1.99 7.03 13.25
C GLY A 53 2.19 8.50 12.83
N LEU A 54 1.89 8.84 11.57
CA LEU A 54 1.96 10.21 11.04
C LEU A 54 0.72 11.04 11.42
N VAL A 55 -0.39 10.38 11.72
CA VAL A 55 -1.63 10.95 12.21
C VAL A 55 -2.01 10.23 13.48
N LYS A 56 -2.13 10.98 14.58
CA LYS A 56 -2.62 10.43 15.85
C LYS A 56 -4.15 10.39 15.81
N PRO A 57 -4.80 9.28 16.14
CA PRO A 57 -6.25 9.22 16.20
C PRO A 57 -6.78 10.07 17.38
N ASP A 58 -7.98 10.63 17.21
CA ASP A 58 -8.69 11.36 18.28
C ASP A 58 -9.26 10.38 19.31
N ARG A 59 -9.64 9.16 18.84
CA ARG A 59 -10.15 8.06 19.69
C ARG A 59 -9.65 6.74 19.17
N GLY A 60 -9.68 5.74 20.06
CA GLY A 60 -9.27 4.38 19.74
C GLY A 60 -7.77 4.16 19.92
N GLU A 61 -7.32 2.98 19.55
CA GLU A 61 -5.95 2.54 19.71
C GLU A 61 -5.40 1.95 18.42
N VAL A 62 -4.14 2.24 18.12
CA VAL A 62 -3.40 1.66 16.99
C VAL A 62 -2.12 1.02 17.51
N ARG A 63 -1.88 -0.21 17.11
CA ARG A 63 -0.64 -0.93 17.41
C ARG A 63 -0.02 -1.50 16.15
N VAL A 64 1.29 -1.43 16.06
CA VAL A 64 2.10 -2.03 15.01
C VAL A 64 3.12 -2.93 15.70
N PHE A 65 3.12 -4.23 15.39
CA PHE A 65 3.91 -5.25 16.12
C PHE A 65 3.76 -5.12 17.64
N GLY A 66 2.50 -4.96 18.09
CA GLY A 66 2.13 -4.82 19.49
C GLY A 66 2.56 -3.52 20.19
N GLY A 67 3.30 -2.63 19.50
CA GLY A 67 3.83 -1.39 20.05
C GLY A 67 3.27 -0.13 19.38
N ASP A 68 3.83 1.03 19.76
CA ASP A 68 3.47 2.33 19.21
C ASP A 68 3.86 2.42 17.73
N PRO A 69 2.96 2.89 16.83
CA PRO A 69 3.24 3.00 15.40
C PRO A 69 4.48 3.84 15.06
N LEU A 70 4.70 4.97 15.76
CA LEU A 70 5.81 5.87 15.49
C LEU A 70 7.16 5.21 15.80
N GLN A 71 7.23 4.38 16.84
CA GLN A 71 8.43 3.63 17.22
C GLN A 71 8.69 2.47 16.26
N ASN A 72 7.63 1.81 15.80
CA ASN A 72 7.70 0.60 14.98
C ASN A 72 7.60 0.85 13.48
N ARG A 73 7.48 2.11 13.03
CA ARG A 73 7.42 2.46 11.60
C ARG A 73 8.64 2.00 10.78
N ARG A 74 9.76 1.69 11.45
CA ARG A 74 10.97 1.13 10.80
C ARG A 74 10.73 -0.23 10.15
N TYR A 75 9.71 -0.97 10.61
CA TYR A 75 9.30 -2.26 10.05
C TYR A 75 8.31 -2.11 8.89
N ILE A 76 7.96 -0.87 8.53
CA ILE A 76 6.99 -0.57 7.47
C ILE A 76 7.69 0.13 6.31
N GLY A 77 7.59 -0.46 5.11
CA GLY A 77 7.87 0.21 3.86
C GLY A 77 6.61 0.91 3.36
N TYR A 78 6.73 2.16 2.93
CA TYR A 78 5.60 2.93 2.42
C TYR A 78 5.86 3.46 1.02
N VAL A 79 4.91 3.20 0.12
CA VAL A 79 4.88 3.74 -1.24
C VAL A 79 3.66 4.65 -1.37
N PRO A 80 3.83 5.96 -1.39
CA PRO A 80 2.73 6.93 -1.52
C PRO A 80 2.17 6.96 -2.94
N GLN A 81 0.92 7.42 -3.09
CA GLN A 81 0.21 7.56 -4.37
C GLN A 81 0.97 8.41 -5.39
N TYR A 82 1.59 9.50 -4.94
CA TYR A 82 2.41 10.36 -5.77
C TYR A 82 3.79 10.49 -5.18
N SER A 83 4.77 9.99 -5.89
CA SER A 83 6.15 10.36 -5.61
C SER A 83 6.41 11.67 -6.34
N LEU A 84 6.25 12.79 -5.62
CA LEU A 84 6.63 14.11 -6.12
C LEU A 84 8.15 14.12 -6.26
N PHE A 85 8.65 13.84 -7.45
CA PHE A 85 10.03 14.13 -7.80
C PHE A 85 10.03 14.93 -9.10
N ASP A 86 10.99 15.84 -9.22
CA ASP A 86 11.20 16.56 -10.46
C ASP A 86 11.73 15.55 -11.49
N GLN A 87 10.97 15.28 -12.54
CA GLN A 87 11.35 14.35 -13.61
C GLN A 87 12.63 14.79 -14.32
N ASN A 88 12.98 16.07 -14.27
CA ASN A 88 14.20 16.61 -14.85
C ASN A 88 15.40 16.52 -13.89
N PHE A 89 15.19 16.13 -12.63
CA PHE A 89 16.27 15.99 -11.67
C PHE A 89 17.12 14.75 -12.02
N PRO A 90 18.44 14.92 -12.31
CA PRO A 90 19.30 13.85 -12.81
C PRO A 90 19.74 12.91 -11.67
N ILE A 91 18.80 12.11 -11.15
CA ILE A 91 19.07 11.12 -10.11
C ILE A 91 19.00 9.70 -10.69
N SER A 92 19.96 8.86 -10.36
CA SER A 92 19.96 7.47 -10.79
C SER A 92 18.93 6.63 -10.05
N VAL A 93 18.47 5.54 -10.67
CA VAL A 93 17.59 4.53 -10.04
C VAL A 93 18.21 4.02 -8.74
N LEU A 94 19.51 3.74 -8.73
CA LEU A 94 20.22 3.28 -7.53
C LEU A 94 20.18 4.33 -6.40
N ASP A 95 20.41 5.59 -6.73
CA ASP A 95 20.41 6.67 -5.73
C ASP A 95 19.01 6.86 -5.13
N VAL A 96 17.94 6.75 -5.95
CA VAL A 96 16.56 6.76 -5.44
C VAL A 96 16.34 5.63 -4.43
N VAL A 97 16.76 4.41 -4.75
CA VAL A 97 16.58 3.26 -3.86
C VAL A 97 17.41 3.41 -2.59
N LEU A 98 18.62 3.96 -2.67
CA LEU A 98 19.48 4.27 -1.51
C LEU A 98 18.79 5.24 -0.53
N THR A 99 17.92 6.15 -1.01
CA THR A 99 17.16 7.02 -0.07
C THR A 99 16.29 6.24 0.90
N GLY A 100 15.88 5.01 0.56
CA GLY A 100 15.18 4.10 1.48
C GLY A 100 16.00 3.72 2.73
N ARG A 101 17.33 3.87 2.66
CA ARG A 101 18.28 3.63 3.78
C ARG A 101 18.57 4.90 4.60
N ALA A 102 18.10 6.07 4.18
CA ALA A 102 18.45 7.37 4.78
C ALA A 102 18.11 7.45 6.28
N GLY A 103 17.03 6.80 6.74
CA GLY A 103 16.64 6.77 8.16
C GLY A 103 17.68 6.10 9.09
N GLN A 104 18.56 5.26 8.54
CA GLN A 104 19.64 4.60 9.26
C GLN A 104 21.00 5.30 9.07
N ALA A 105 21.09 6.19 8.07
CA ALA A 105 22.30 6.89 7.65
C ALA A 105 22.29 8.39 7.99
N LEU A 106 21.54 8.82 9.01
CA LEU A 106 21.45 10.24 9.41
C LEU A 106 22.87 10.82 9.58
N PHE A 107 23.23 11.77 8.69
CA PHE A 107 24.55 12.42 8.61
C PHE A 107 25.74 11.48 8.28
N LYS A 108 25.51 10.24 7.83
CA LYS A 108 26.60 9.33 7.39
C LYS A 108 26.49 9.06 5.90
N ARG A 109 27.64 8.80 5.27
CA ARG A 109 27.69 8.27 3.90
C ARG A 109 27.08 6.87 3.87
N TYR A 110 26.37 6.51 2.81
CA TYR A 110 25.91 5.15 2.61
C TYR A 110 27.08 4.16 2.69
N THR A 111 26.87 3.08 3.42
CA THR A 111 27.84 2.02 3.60
C THR A 111 27.83 1.04 2.43
N GLY A 112 28.82 0.15 2.34
CA GLY A 112 28.78 -0.97 1.40
C GLY A 112 27.58 -1.90 1.62
N GLN A 113 27.10 -2.02 2.87
CA GLN A 113 25.91 -2.80 3.20
C GLN A 113 24.65 -2.12 2.68
N ASP A 114 24.51 -0.80 2.81
CA ASP A 114 23.34 -0.06 2.26
C ASP A 114 23.26 -0.23 0.74
N LYS A 115 24.42 -0.16 0.06
CA LYS A 115 24.48 -0.40 -1.39
C LYS A 115 24.09 -1.83 -1.76
N LYS A 116 24.53 -2.82 -0.99
CA LYS A 116 24.14 -4.22 -1.18
C LYS A 116 22.62 -4.40 -1.08
N LEU A 117 22.00 -3.85 -0.02
CA LEU A 117 20.57 -3.94 0.20
C LEU A 117 19.76 -3.23 -0.90
N ALA A 118 20.22 -2.05 -1.35
CA ALA A 118 19.60 -1.33 -2.47
C ALA A 118 19.67 -2.14 -3.78
N LEU A 119 20.81 -2.79 -4.08
CA LEU A 119 20.95 -3.63 -5.26
C LEU A 119 20.07 -4.89 -5.18
N SER A 120 19.98 -5.54 -4.02
CA SER A 120 19.09 -6.68 -3.79
C SER A 120 17.62 -6.28 -3.96
N ALA A 121 17.21 -5.11 -3.43
CA ALA A 121 15.86 -4.60 -3.63
C ALA A 121 15.54 -4.33 -5.11
N LEU A 122 16.50 -3.78 -5.88
CA LEU A 122 16.37 -3.61 -7.34
C LEU A 122 16.25 -4.94 -8.09
N GLU A 123 16.97 -5.96 -7.65
CA GLU A 123 16.88 -7.30 -8.21
C GLU A 123 15.49 -7.92 -7.96
N MET A 124 14.96 -7.82 -6.74
CA MET A 124 13.63 -8.33 -6.39
C MET A 124 12.51 -7.75 -7.28
N VAL A 125 12.63 -6.49 -7.70
CA VAL A 125 11.64 -5.83 -8.56
C VAL A 125 11.99 -5.88 -10.05
N GLY A 126 13.09 -6.55 -10.43
CA GLY A 126 13.55 -6.67 -11.83
C GLY A 126 14.14 -5.39 -12.43
N MET A 127 14.58 -4.45 -11.60
CA MET A 127 15.09 -3.15 -12.04
C MET A 127 16.63 -3.02 -11.98
N LEU A 128 17.34 -4.06 -11.55
CA LEU A 128 18.79 -4.05 -11.42
C LEU A 128 19.55 -3.66 -12.72
N PRO A 129 19.13 -4.10 -13.92
CA PRO A 129 19.80 -3.70 -15.18
C PRO A 129 19.72 -2.19 -15.47
N LEU A 130 18.75 -1.49 -14.86
CA LEU A 130 18.52 -0.05 -15.07
C LEU A 130 19.06 0.82 -13.93
N LYS A 131 19.85 0.28 -13.02
CA LYS A 131 20.31 0.95 -11.78
C LYS A 131 21.04 2.29 -12.01
N GLU A 132 21.77 2.44 -13.12
CA GLU A 132 22.50 3.67 -13.46
C GLU A 132 21.66 4.64 -14.31
N ARG A 133 20.45 4.23 -14.72
CA ARG A 133 19.58 5.08 -15.54
C ARG A 133 18.93 6.16 -14.67
N GLU A 134 18.72 7.34 -15.24
CA GLU A 134 17.94 8.40 -14.60
C GLU A 134 16.47 7.96 -14.45
N ILE A 135 15.91 8.17 -13.26
CA ILE A 135 14.52 7.74 -12.97
C ILE A 135 13.50 8.44 -13.88
N GLY A 136 13.74 9.69 -14.25
CA GLY A 136 12.86 10.45 -15.16
C GLY A 136 12.76 9.87 -16.58
N ARG A 137 13.67 8.96 -16.97
CA ARG A 137 13.66 8.28 -18.27
C ARG A 137 12.98 6.91 -18.24
N LEU A 138 12.36 6.55 -17.14
CA LEU A 138 11.63 5.30 -16.96
C LEU A 138 10.16 5.47 -17.30
N SER A 139 9.48 4.38 -17.73
CA SER A 139 8.04 4.34 -17.81
C SER A 139 7.41 4.42 -16.42
N GLY A 140 6.12 4.80 -16.32
CA GLY A 140 5.41 4.89 -15.04
C GLY A 140 5.46 3.58 -14.24
N GLY A 141 5.26 2.44 -14.89
CA GLY A 141 5.36 1.12 -14.23
C GLY A 141 6.77 0.80 -13.75
N GLN A 142 7.81 1.19 -14.51
CA GLN A 142 9.20 1.05 -14.07
C GLN A 142 9.51 1.95 -12.88
N GLN A 143 9.05 3.20 -12.89
CA GLN A 143 9.20 4.12 -11.76
C GLN A 143 8.53 3.55 -10.50
N GLN A 144 7.33 2.99 -10.64
CA GLN A 144 6.61 2.37 -9.53
C GLN A 144 7.38 1.20 -8.92
N ARG A 145 7.99 0.34 -9.75
CA ARG A 145 8.88 -0.73 -9.28
C ARG A 145 10.10 -0.17 -8.53
N VAL A 146 10.68 0.94 -8.99
CA VAL A 146 11.79 1.62 -8.28
C VAL A 146 11.34 2.16 -6.92
N PHE A 147 10.13 2.71 -6.80
CA PHE A 147 9.61 3.17 -5.50
C PHE A 147 9.32 2.00 -4.55
N ILE A 148 8.88 0.85 -5.07
CA ILE A 148 8.79 -0.38 -4.26
C ILE A 148 10.19 -0.80 -3.82
N ALA A 149 11.18 -0.85 -4.72
CA ALA A 149 12.56 -1.19 -4.34
C ALA A 149 13.11 -0.26 -3.26
N ARG A 150 12.81 1.05 -3.33
CA ARG A 150 13.16 2.03 -2.30
C ARG A 150 12.57 1.65 -0.93
N ALA A 151 11.30 1.24 -0.90
CA ALA A 151 10.65 0.79 0.33
C ALA A 151 11.27 -0.52 0.84
N LEU A 152 11.53 -1.49 -0.06
CA LEU A 152 12.14 -2.78 0.26
C LEU A 152 13.59 -2.68 0.74
N ALA A 153 14.33 -1.67 0.29
CA ALA A 153 15.71 -1.44 0.74
C ALA A 153 15.83 -1.21 2.25
N ALA A 154 14.75 -0.79 2.91
CA ALA A 154 14.68 -0.66 4.37
C ALA A 154 14.49 -2.01 5.09
N GLU A 155 14.32 -3.12 4.37
CA GLU A 155 14.04 -4.47 4.88
C GLU A 155 12.78 -4.50 5.77
N PRO A 156 11.62 -4.03 5.25
CA PRO A 156 10.39 -3.98 6.03
C PRO A 156 9.75 -5.36 6.19
N ASP A 157 8.99 -5.56 7.27
CA ASP A 157 8.09 -6.72 7.45
C ASP A 157 6.70 -6.48 6.85
N VAL A 158 6.31 -5.20 6.68
CA VAL A 158 5.03 -4.77 6.12
C VAL A 158 5.26 -3.76 5.00
N LEU A 159 4.58 -3.94 3.87
CA LEU A 159 4.57 -2.99 2.76
C LEU A 159 3.19 -2.32 2.65
N LEU A 160 3.13 -1.01 2.84
CA LEU A 160 1.94 -0.19 2.62
C LEU A 160 2.01 0.47 1.24
N LEU A 161 0.99 0.29 0.42
CA LEU A 161 0.89 0.81 -0.93
C LEU A 161 -0.34 1.70 -1.05
N ASP A 162 -0.16 2.97 -1.40
CA ASP A 162 -1.24 3.94 -1.58
C ASP A 162 -1.48 4.18 -3.07
N GLU A 163 -2.57 3.61 -3.63
CA GLU A 163 -2.95 3.68 -5.05
C GLU A 163 -1.81 3.31 -6.03
N PRO A 164 -1.09 2.18 -5.82
CA PRO A 164 0.17 1.91 -6.50
C PRO A 164 0.03 1.62 -7.99
N ALA A 165 -1.14 1.24 -8.48
CA ALA A 165 -1.41 0.95 -9.89
C ALA A 165 -2.02 2.15 -10.65
N ALA A 166 -2.21 3.30 -9.99
CA ALA A 166 -2.78 4.49 -10.62
C ALA A 166 -1.86 5.00 -11.75
N GLY A 167 -2.42 5.12 -12.96
CA GLY A 167 -1.68 5.62 -14.13
C GLY A 167 -0.73 4.60 -14.80
N ILE A 168 -0.79 3.33 -14.40
CA ILE A 168 -0.08 2.25 -15.09
C ILE A 168 -1.02 1.66 -16.15
N ASP A 169 -0.50 1.38 -17.35
CA ASP A 169 -1.26 0.68 -18.38
C ASP A 169 -1.60 -0.77 -17.99
N SER A 170 -2.66 -1.34 -18.61
CA SER A 170 -3.21 -2.64 -18.21
C SER A 170 -2.22 -3.80 -18.32
N LEU A 171 -1.32 -3.78 -19.29
CA LEU A 171 -0.32 -4.84 -19.47
C LEU A 171 0.71 -4.80 -18.33
N MET A 172 1.20 -3.60 -17.99
CA MET A 172 2.14 -3.40 -16.90
C MET A 172 1.50 -3.61 -15.53
N GLN A 173 0.16 -3.43 -15.40
CA GLN A 173 -0.57 -3.76 -14.17
C GLN A 173 -0.48 -5.26 -13.85
N THR A 174 -0.63 -6.15 -14.84
CA THR A 174 -0.49 -7.59 -14.63
C THR A 174 0.86 -7.94 -14.03
N GLU A 175 1.95 -7.47 -14.64
CA GLU A 175 3.30 -7.71 -14.12
C GLU A 175 3.54 -7.10 -12.74
N PHE A 176 2.87 -5.98 -12.44
CA PHE A 176 2.92 -5.33 -11.13
C PHE A 176 2.25 -6.20 -10.05
N TYR A 177 1.07 -6.75 -10.33
CA TYR A 177 0.38 -7.64 -9.39
C TYR A 177 1.13 -8.96 -9.21
N GLU A 178 1.73 -9.51 -10.26
CA GLU A 178 2.61 -10.69 -10.15
C GLU A 178 3.83 -10.42 -9.25
N LEU A 179 4.39 -9.21 -9.28
CA LEU A 179 5.43 -8.80 -8.33
C LEU A 179 4.90 -8.82 -6.90
N LEU A 180 3.72 -8.25 -6.63
CA LEU A 180 3.13 -8.24 -5.29
C LEU A 180 2.82 -9.66 -4.79
N GLU A 181 2.37 -10.56 -5.69
CA GLU A 181 2.14 -11.98 -5.39
C GLU A 181 3.44 -12.70 -4.94
N ARG A 182 4.58 -12.34 -5.51
CA ARG A 182 5.88 -12.87 -5.04
C ARG A 182 6.27 -12.26 -3.69
N LEU A 183 6.07 -10.97 -3.49
CA LEU A 183 6.44 -10.28 -2.26
C LEU A 183 5.59 -10.74 -1.06
N LYS A 184 4.31 -11.09 -1.25
CA LYS A 184 3.44 -11.58 -0.16
C LYS A 184 3.94 -12.88 0.47
N GLN A 185 4.80 -13.65 -0.21
CA GLN A 185 5.39 -14.87 0.36
C GLN A 185 6.39 -14.58 1.47
N ILE A 186 6.94 -13.38 1.51
CA ILE A 186 8.00 -12.98 2.45
C ILE A 186 7.63 -11.82 3.37
N MET A 187 6.52 -11.11 3.08
CA MET A 187 6.08 -9.97 3.89
C MET A 187 4.56 -9.79 3.86
N THR A 188 4.05 -8.97 4.77
CA THR A 188 2.66 -8.53 4.80
C THR A 188 2.47 -7.36 3.83
N ILE A 189 1.39 -7.35 3.05
CA ILE A 189 1.09 -6.28 2.11
C ILE A 189 -0.29 -5.68 2.42
N VAL A 190 -0.35 -4.37 2.54
CA VAL A 190 -1.59 -3.60 2.64
C VAL A 190 -1.64 -2.63 1.46
N MET A 191 -2.60 -2.81 0.59
CA MET A 191 -2.77 -1.99 -0.61
C MET A 191 -4.09 -1.24 -0.55
N VAL A 192 -4.03 0.07 -0.75
CA VAL A 192 -5.23 0.91 -0.92
C VAL A 192 -5.46 1.14 -2.39
N SER A 193 -6.70 1.00 -2.85
CA SER A 193 -7.07 1.27 -4.24
C SER A 193 -8.54 1.69 -4.36
N HIS A 194 -8.88 2.34 -5.45
CA HIS A 194 -10.25 2.57 -5.87
C HIS A 194 -10.71 1.56 -6.94
N ASP A 195 -9.79 0.76 -7.48
CA ASP A 195 -10.09 -0.29 -8.47
C ASP A 195 -10.36 -1.63 -7.78
N ILE A 196 -11.66 -1.92 -7.60
CA ILE A 196 -12.14 -3.15 -6.95
C ILE A 196 -11.74 -4.38 -7.76
N THR A 197 -11.85 -4.31 -9.08
CA THR A 197 -11.67 -5.47 -9.96
C THR A 197 -10.24 -5.96 -9.95
N ALA A 198 -9.29 -5.04 -10.11
CA ALA A 198 -7.87 -5.37 -10.09
C ALA A 198 -7.42 -5.89 -8.71
N VAL A 199 -7.91 -5.27 -7.63
CA VAL A 199 -7.54 -5.67 -6.26
C VAL A 199 -8.10 -7.05 -5.90
N SER A 200 -9.40 -7.30 -6.13
CA SER A 200 -10.06 -8.55 -5.71
C SER A 200 -9.46 -9.81 -6.32
N ALA A 201 -8.86 -9.72 -7.51
CA ALA A 201 -8.22 -10.85 -8.18
C ALA A 201 -6.96 -11.35 -7.42
N HIS A 202 -6.24 -10.47 -6.73
CA HIS A 202 -4.90 -10.74 -6.22
C HIS A 202 -4.77 -10.76 -4.69
N VAL A 203 -5.66 -10.07 -3.97
CA VAL A 203 -5.57 -10.01 -2.50
C VAL A 203 -6.15 -11.26 -1.83
N SER A 204 -5.75 -11.52 -0.59
CA SER A 204 -6.33 -12.59 0.23
C SER A 204 -7.54 -12.14 1.04
N LYS A 205 -7.61 -10.85 1.37
CA LYS A 205 -8.66 -10.25 2.19
C LYS A 205 -9.02 -8.87 1.66
N ILE A 206 -10.27 -8.45 1.82
CA ILE A 206 -10.74 -7.14 1.37
C ILE A 206 -11.39 -6.40 2.52
N ALA A 207 -11.12 -5.10 2.59
CA ALA A 207 -11.80 -4.16 3.49
C ALA A 207 -12.37 -3.00 2.68
N CYS A 208 -13.65 -2.68 2.88
CA CYS A 208 -14.31 -1.53 2.27
C CYS A 208 -14.26 -0.35 3.24
N LEU A 209 -13.69 0.79 2.81
CA LEU A 209 -13.55 1.98 3.63
C LEU A 209 -14.24 3.19 3.00
N ASN A 210 -15.25 3.72 3.71
CA ASN A 210 -15.82 5.03 3.48
C ASN A 210 -16.15 5.66 4.83
N ARG A 211 -15.19 6.32 5.46
CA ARG A 211 -15.14 6.77 6.85
C ARG A 211 -15.22 5.61 7.85
N ARG A 212 -16.15 4.67 7.67
CA ARG A 212 -16.28 3.41 8.42
C ARG A 212 -15.68 2.28 7.61
N LEU A 213 -15.17 1.29 8.31
CA LEU A 213 -14.57 0.11 7.70
C LEU A 213 -15.52 -1.08 7.81
N PHE A 214 -15.75 -1.74 6.69
CA PHE A 214 -16.41 -3.04 6.60
C PHE A 214 -15.33 -4.05 6.18
N TYR A 215 -14.99 -4.96 7.06
CA TYR A 215 -13.91 -5.92 6.87
C TYR A 215 -14.43 -7.32 6.65
N HIS A 216 -13.95 -7.98 5.62
CA HIS A 216 -14.24 -9.36 5.32
C HIS A 216 -12.97 -10.20 5.38
N ASP A 217 -13.01 -11.26 6.17
CA ASP A 217 -11.91 -12.23 6.30
C ASP A 217 -11.85 -13.20 5.09
N SER A 218 -12.51 -12.84 3.98
CA SER A 218 -12.58 -13.58 2.73
C SER A 218 -12.52 -12.64 1.51
N LYS A 219 -12.33 -13.21 0.32
CA LYS A 219 -12.42 -12.47 -0.96
C LYS A 219 -13.88 -12.20 -1.38
N GLU A 220 -14.85 -12.82 -0.73
CA GLU A 220 -16.26 -12.66 -1.06
C GLU A 220 -16.77 -11.37 -0.46
N LEU A 221 -17.03 -10.40 -1.31
CA LEU A 221 -17.69 -9.15 -0.94
C LEU A 221 -19.20 -9.36 -1.03
N MET A 222 -19.91 -9.07 0.05
CA MET A 222 -21.37 -9.00 -0.02
C MET A 222 -21.76 -7.69 -0.73
N SER A 223 -22.80 -7.76 -1.58
CA SER A 223 -23.32 -6.57 -2.28
C SER A 223 -23.70 -5.44 -1.32
N GLU A 224 -24.24 -5.79 -0.14
CA GLU A 224 -24.63 -4.84 0.91
C GLU A 224 -23.45 -3.98 1.42
N ASP A 225 -22.25 -4.55 1.52
CA ASP A 225 -21.06 -3.84 2.00
C ASP A 225 -20.47 -2.91 0.93
N LEU A 226 -20.54 -3.32 -0.32
CA LEU A 226 -20.19 -2.48 -1.45
C LEU A 226 -21.16 -1.31 -1.59
N GLU A 227 -22.47 -1.56 -1.45
CA GLU A 227 -23.49 -0.50 -1.45
C GLU A 227 -23.28 0.48 -0.29
N ALA A 228 -22.97 -0.03 0.91
CA ALA A 228 -22.68 0.82 2.07
C ALA A 228 -21.40 1.67 1.88
N ALA A 229 -20.35 1.11 1.25
CA ALA A 229 -19.09 1.82 1.02
C ALA A 229 -19.18 2.81 -0.13
N TYR A 230 -19.84 2.46 -1.23
CA TYR A 230 -19.90 3.28 -2.45
C TYR A 230 -21.19 4.11 -2.59
N GLN A 231 -22.19 3.89 -1.74
CA GLN A 231 -23.51 4.55 -1.76
C GLN A 231 -24.24 4.41 -3.12
N CYS A 232 -23.94 3.34 -3.85
CA CYS A 232 -24.63 2.99 -5.10
C CYS A 232 -24.71 1.47 -5.22
N PRO A 233 -25.77 0.93 -5.86
CA PRO A 233 -25.89 -0.50 -6.09
C PRO A 233 -24.73 -0.96 -7.00
N VAL A 234 -23.93 -1.92 -6.47
CA VAL A 234 -22.81 -2.51 -7.20
C VAL A 234 -23.09 -4.01 -7.34
N GLU A 235 -23.45 -4.44 -8.53
CA GLU A 235 -23.58 -5.87 -8.85
C GLU A 235 -22.21 -6.39 -9.35
N LEU A 236 -21.66 -7.36 -8.64
CA LEU A 236 -20.49 -8.14 -9.10
C LEU A 236 -21.02 -9.39 -9.82
N ILE A 237 -20.94 -9.42 -11.14
CA ILE A 237 -21.28 -10.63 -11.91
C ILE A 237 -20.02 -11.45 -12.10
N ALA A 238 -19.97 -12.60 -11.43
CA ALA A 238 -18.88 -13.57 -11.58
C ALA A 238 -19.21 -14.55 -12.72
N HIS A 239 -18.56 -14.35 -13.87
CA HIS A 239 -18.48 -15.32 -14.94
C HIS A 239 -17.02 -15.73 -15.11
N GLY A 240 -16.45 -16.54 -14.22
CA GLY A 240 -15.06 -17.03 -14.35
C GLY A 240 -13.97 -15.96 -14.52
N ILE A 241 -14.34 -14.80 -15.05
CA ILE A 241 -13.60 -13.53 -15.10
C ILE A 241 -14.55 -12.49 -14.53
N PRO A 242 -14.22 -11.77 -13.43
CA PRO A 242 -15.12 -10.78 -12.85
C PRO A 242 -15.34 -9.61 -13.81
N HIS A 243 -16.60 -9.41 -14.20
CA HIS A 243 -17.04 -8.23 -14.95
C HIS A 243 -17.84 -7.32 -14.03
N ARG A 244 -17.60 -6.02 -14.14
CA ARG A 244 -18.43 -5.01 -13.48
C ARG A 244 -19.50 -4.55 -14.46
N VAL A 245 -20.77 -4.73 -14.15
CA VAL A 245 -21.89 -4.15 -14.89
C VAL A 245 -22.54 -3.09 -14.02
N LEU A 246 -22.53 -1.84 -14.49
CA LEU A 246 -23.32 -0.76 -13.91
C LEU A 246 -24.71 -0.81 -14.57
N ARG A 247 -25.79 -0.82 -13.78
CA ARG A 247 -27.11 -0.56 -14.33
C ARG A 247 -27.19 0.90 -14.72
N GLU A 248 -27.63 1.17 -15.93
CA GLU A 248 -27.99 2.52 -16.37
C GLU A 248 -29.19 3.03 -15.55
N HIS A 249 -29.13 4.30 -15.18
CA HIS A 249 -30.20 5.02 -14.46
C HIS A 249 -31.31 5.43 -15.41
#